data_65a89d8bf3e5f78f61b3925b2febe04c
#
_entry.id   65a89d8bf3e5f78f61b3925b2febe04c
#
_cell.length_a   1.000
_cell.length_b   1.000
_cell.length_c   1.000
_cell.angle_alpha   90.00
_cell.angle_beta   90.00
_cell.angle_gamma   90.00
#
_symmetry.space_group_name_H-M   'P 1'
#
loop_
_entity.id
_entity.type
_entity.pdbx_description
1 polymer ?
#
loop_
_entity_poly.entity_id
_entity_poly.type
_entity_poly.pdbx_seq_one_letter_code
_entity_poly.pdbx_strand_id
1 'polypeptide(L)'
;MENQETKPDASLTQELIEKSDVGKQIKEIANKILHSERITAADGVLLYEQGPLNFLGVLANFVREKKNGNLTYFNRNFHIEPTNICVFDCKFCSYSRLLKQKEQGWEMSREQILDIVKSYEGQPVTEVHIVGGVHPRMGLDYFAGIIRDIKAIRPDLHVKAFTAVELEYMIRKAGLSIREGLELLKAAGQDSLPGGGAEIFDEGIRAEICGDKCTSEQWLAIHRTAHELGMASNATMLYGHIEKYEHRIDHMNRLRSLQDQTGGFNTFIPLKFRNKDNQLSHLSEASVIEDLKNYAVSRLFMDNFAHIKAYWPMIGRNTAQLSLSYGVDDIDGTIDDSTKIYTMAGSEEQSPKLSTEQLVEMIEQAGREPVERDTLYKVIRNYSREKTEVN
;
A
#
# COMPACT_ATOMS: atom_id res chain seq x y z
N MET A 1 -33.48 13.97 5.71
CA MET A 1 -33.09 14.48 4.38
C MET A 1 -32.08 13.50 3.83
N GLU A 2 -32.45 12.78 2.77
CA GLU A 2 -31.51 11.91 2.06
C GLU A 2 -30.38 12.77 1.53
N ASN A 3 -29.15 12.52 1.99
CA ASN A 3 -27.98 13.13 1.41
C ASN A 3 -27.92 12.73 -0.05
N GLN A 4 -28.16 13.69 -0.95
CA GLN A 4 -27.78 13.53 -2.33
C GLN A 4 -26.26 13.38 -2.35
N GLU A 5 -25.79 12.13 -2.45
CA GLU A 5 -24.42 11.87 -2.86
C GLU A 5 -24.22 12.64 -4.16
N THR A 6 -23.42 13.70 -4.11
CA THR A 6 -23.07 14.47 -5.31
C THR A 6 -22.26 13.56 -6.20
N LYS A 7 -22.91 12.89 -7.14
CA LYS A 7 -22.20 12.13 -8.18
C LYS A 7 -21.33 13.08 -8.97
N PRO A 8 -20.09 12.70 -9.31
CA PRO A 8 -19.23 13.58 -10.09
C PRO A 8 -19.93 13.97 -11.39
N ASP A 9 -19.86 15.25 -11.74
CA ASP A 9 -20.51 15.77 -12.93
C ASP A 9 -19.76 15.30 -14.18
N ALA A 10 -20.27 14.24 -14.79
CA ALA A 10 -19.72 13.68 -16.01
C ALA A 10 -19.79 14.69 -17.18
N SER A 11 -20.79 15.59 -17.20
CA SER A 11 -20.94 16.58 -18.27
C SER A 11 -19.88 17.65 -18.20
N LEU A 12 -19.57 18.14 -17.00
CA LEU A 12 -18.49 19.08 -16.78
C LEU A 12 -17.13 18.48 -17.12
N THR A 13 -16.89 17.22 -16.70
CA THR A 13 -15.64 16.53 -17.01
C THR A 13 -15.50 16.31 -18.51
N GLN A 14 -16.57 15.94 -19.22
CA GLN A 14 -16.59 15.81 -20.67
C GLN A 14 -16.24 17.15 -21.37
N GLU A 15 -16.85 18.25 -20.93
CA GLU A 15 -16.56 19.59 -21.49
C GLU A 15 -15.09 19.98 -21.28
N LEU A 16 -14.52 19.72 -20.10
CA LEU A 16 -13.12 19.97 -19.81
C LEU A 16 -12.17 19.15 -20.71
N ILE A 17 -12.51 17.89 -21.00
CA ILE A 17 -11.75 17.05 -21.92
C ILE A 17 -11.80 17.60 -23.33
N GLU A 18 -12.98 17.98 -23.83
CA GLU A 18 -13.18 18.49 -25.18
C GLU A 18 -12.43 19.82 -25.41
N LYS A 19 -12.46 20.70 -24.43
CA LYS A 19 -11.78 22.02 -24.48
C LYS A 19 -10.28 21.95 -24.19
N SER A 20 -9.78 20.83 -23.66
CA SER A 20 -8.36 20.70 -23.35
C SER A 20 -7.49 20.66 -24.62
N ASP A 21 -6.30 21.24 -24.52
CA ASP A 21 -5.28 21.19 -25.57
C ASP A 21 -4.37 19.96 -25.38
N VAL A 22 -4.98 18.77 -25.39
CA VAL A 22 -4.23 17.50 -25.36
C VAL A 22 -4.39 16.75 -26.67
N GLY A 23 -3.43 15.88 -26.98
CA GLY A 23 -3.45 15.09 -28.21
C GLY A 23 -4.71 14.21 -28.35
N LYS A 24 -5.12 13.94 -29.59
CA LYS A 24 -6.32 13.18 -29.92
C LYS A 24 -6.35 11.82 -29.20
N GLN A 25 -5.24 11.10 -29.16
CA GLN A 25 -5.16 9.79 -28.47
C GLN A 25 -5.45 9.90 -26.97
N ILE A 26 -4.94 10.95 -26.31
CA ILE A 26 -5.22 11.18 -24.88
C ILE A 26 -6.72 11.46 -24.66
N LYS A 27 -7.38 12.22 -25.56
CA LYS A 27 -8.86 12.43 -25.51
C LYS A 27 -9.63 11.12 -25.70
N GLU A 28 -9.20 10.26 -26.64
CA GLU A 28 -9.82 8.96 -26.87
C GLU A 28 -9.72 8.06 -25.61
N ILE A 29 -8.55 8.04 -24.95
CA ILE A 29 -8.37 7.31 -23.69
C ILE A 29 -9.26 7.90 -22.59
N ALA A 30 -9.32 9.22 -22.46
CA ALA A 30 -10.19 9.89 -21.50
C ALA A 30 -11.67 9.53 -21.70
N ASN A 31 -12.13 9.47 -22.95
CA ASN A 31 -13.50 9.04 -23.27
C ASN A 31 -13.76 7.58 -22.87
N LYS A 32 -12.82 6.64 -23.08
CA LYS A 32 -12.94 5.28 -22.57
C LYS A 32 -13.15 5.29 -21.04
N ILE A 33 -12.34 6.06 -20.31
CA ILE A 33 -12.39 6.17 -18.85
C ILE A 33 -13.75 6.72 -18.38
N LEU A 34 -14.27 7.78 -19.01
CA LEU A 34 -15.58 8.35 -18.69
C LEU A 34 -16.71 7.33 -18.82
N HIS A 35 -16.65 6.49 -19.87
CA HIS A 35 -17.63 5.42 -20.12
C HIS A 35 -17.35 4.15 -19.30
N SER A 36 -16.35 4.15 -18.41
CA SER A 36 -15.93 2.97 -17.62
C SER A 36 -15.42 1.81 -18.46
N GLU A 37 -14.91 2.11 -19.64
CA GLU A 37 -14.23 1.15 -20.47
C GLU A 37 -12.80 0.93 -19.97
N ARG A 38 -12.38 -0.33 -19.94
CA ARG A 38 -11.04 -0.69 -19.51
C ARG A 38 -10.00 -0.22 -20.51
N ILE A 39 -9.02 0.55 -20.06
CA ILE A 39 -7.89 0.99 -20.88
C ILE A 39 -6.84 -0.12 -20.99
N THR A 40 -6.15 -0.13 -22.14
CA THR A 40 -5.08 -1.09 -22.45
C THR A 40 -3.75 -0.71 -21.81
N ALA A 41 -2.79 -1.63 -21.81
CA ALA A 41 -1.43 -1.33 -21.35
C ALA A 41 -0.78 -0.20 -22.17
N ALA A 42 -0.98 -0.17 -23.48
CA ALA A 42 -0.48 0.90 -24.34
C ALA A 42 -1.12 2.26 -23.98
N ASP A 43 -2.43 2.29 -23.69
CA ASP A 43 -3.12 3.49 -23.21
C ASP A 43 -2.50 3.98 -21.89
N GLY A 44 -2.18 3.07 -20.97
CA GLY A 44 -1.58 3.41 -19.66
C GLY A 44 -0.18 4.03 -19.81
N VAL A 45 0.67 3.46 -20.68
CA VAL A 45 1.99 4.03 -21.00
C VAL A 45 1.83 5.43 -21.59
N LEU A 46 0.90 5.60 -22.54
CA LEU A 46 0.67 6.88 -23.19
C LEU A 46 0.20 7.96 -22.20
N LEU A 47 -0.63 7.60 -21.20
CA LEU A 47 -1.01 8.52 -20.12
C LEU A 47 0.21 8.99 -19.33
N TYR A 48 1.16 8.12 -19.01
CA TYR A 48 2.41 8.52 -18.34
C TYR A 48 3.25 9.46 -19.20
N GLU A 49 3.43 9.13 -20.46
CA GLU A 49 4.33 9.86 -21.38
C GLU A 49 3.78 11.22 -21.79
N GLN A 50 2.49 11.28 -22.14
CA GLN A 50 1.88 12.43 -22.82
C GLN A 50 0.77 13.09 -22.02
N GLY A 51 0.26 12.47 -20.96
CA GLY A 51 -0.80 13.05 -20.14
C GLY A 51 -0.28 14.23 -19.28
N PRO A 52 -0.77 15.48 -19.50
CA PRO A 52 -0.45 16.59 -18.59
C PRO A 52 -0.99 16.33 -17.21
N LEU A 53 -0.24 16.70 -16.16
CA LEU A 53 -0.57 16.37 -14.77
C LEU A 53 -1.96 16.86 -14.36
N ASN A 54 -2.31 18.09 -14.69
CA ASN A 54 -3.62 18.68 -14.39
C ASN A 54 -4.77 17.92 -15.07
N PHE A 55 -4.59 17.51 -16.32
CA PHE A 55 -5.57 16.71 -17.06
C PHE A 55 -5.75 15.34 -16.42
N LEU A 56 -4.65 14.66 -16.10
CA LEU A 56 -4.69 13.36 -15.40
C LEU A 56 -5.35 13.48 -14.03
N GLY A 57 -5.10 14.58 -13.30
CA GLY A 57 -5.73 14.85 -12.01
C GLY A 57 -7.24 14.96 -12.10
N VAL A 58 -7.77 15.70 -13.09
CA VAL A 58 -9.23 15.83 -13.32
C VAL A 58 -9.87 14.46 -13.58
N LEU A 59 -9.28 13.65 -14.47
CA LEU A 59 -9.78 12.31 -14.77
C LEU A 59 -9.69 11.37 -13.57
N ALA A 60 -8.56 11.37 -12.88
CA ALA A 60 -8.35 10.50 -11.72
C ALA A 60 -9.30 10.86 -10.57
N ASN A 61 -9.53 12.15 -10.34
CA ASN A 61 -10.50 12.62 -9.36
C ASN A 61 -11.93 12.21 -9.73
N PHE A 62 -12.31 12.32 -11.00
CA PHE A 62 -13.61 11.86 -11.48
C PHE A 62 -13.82 10.35 -11.19
N VAL A 63 -12.82 9.50 -11.53
CA VAL A 63 -12.89 8.06 -11.26
C VAL A 63 -12.96 7.78 -9.76
N ARG A 64 -12.16 8.50 -8.96
CA ARG A 64 -12.14 8.39 -7.49
C ARG A 64 -13.51 8.73 -6.90
N GLU A 65 -14.11 9.85 -7.29
CA GLU A 65 -15.42 10.27 -6.79
C GLU A 65 -16.55 9.34 -7.26
N LYS A 66 -16.45 8.79 -8.47
CA LYS A 66 -17.40 7.78 -8.97
C LYS A 66 -17.37 6.50 -8.11
N LYS A 67 -16.22 6.13 -7.55
CA LYS A 67 -16.04 4.92 -6.71
C LYS A 67 -16.36 5.17 -5.23
N ASN A 68 -15.89 6.27 -4.69
CA ASN A 68 -15.82 6.51 -3.24
C ASN A 68 -16.52 7.80 -2.80
N GLY A 69 -17.21 8.50 -3.70
CA GLY A 69 -17.84 9.79 -3.38
C GLY A 69 -16.79 10.79 -2.88
N ASN A 70 -17.12 11.59 -1.87
CA ASN A 70 -16.19 12.53 -1.23
C ASN A 70 -15.40 11.91 -0.06
N LEU A 71 -15.60 10.61 0.23
CA LEU A 71 -15.00 9.94 1.38
C LEU A 71 -13.50 9.75 1.19
N THR A 72 -12.74 9.97 2.25
CA THR A 72 -11.32 9.62 2.34
C THR A 72 -11.10 8.80 3.60
N TYR A 73 -10.48 7.64 3.42
CA TYR A 73 -10.33 6.62 4.43
C TYR A 73 -8.99 6.70 5.14
N PHE A 74 -8.97 6.30 6.41
CA PHE A 74 -7.77 6.01 7.20
C PHE A 74 -8.09 4.94 8.25
N ASN A 75 -7.07 4.31 8.85
CA ASN A 75 -7.26 3.37 9.94
C ASN A 75 -6.41 3.74 11.16
N ARG A 76 -6.76 3.18 12.32
CA ARG A 76 -5.90 3.22 13.50
C ARG A 76 -5.10 1.94 13.57
N ASN A 77 -3.82 2.05 13.33
CA ASN A 77 -2.91 0.92 13.30
C ASN A 77 -1.60 1.25 14.01
N PHE A 78 -0.90 0.21 14.40
CA PHE A 78 0.48 0.28 14.83
C PHE A 78 1.30 -0.81 14.13
N HIS A 79 2.60 -0.62 14.10
CA HIS A 79 3.50 -1.54 13.44
C HIS A 79 4.45 -2.20 14.43
N ILE A 80 4.84 -3.42 14.13
CA ILE A 80 5.90 -4.16 14.83
C ILE A 80 6.90 -4.63 13.79
N GLU A 81 8.16 -4.28 14.00
CA GLU A 81 9.30 -4.75 13.21
C GLU A 81 10.18 -5.66 14.05
N PRO A 82 9.91 -6.98 14.05
CA PRO A 82 10.59 -7.92 14.94
C PRO A 82 12.12 -7.91 14.80
N THR A 83 12.61 -7.63 13.60
CA THR A 83 14.03 -7.59 13.29
C THR A 83 14.29 -6.83 11.99
N ASN A 84 15.47 -6.22 11.87
CA ASN A 84 15.99 -5.78 10.57
C ASN A 84 17.11 -6.68 10.04
N ILE A 85 17.43 -7.78 10.72
CA ILE A 85 18.35 -8.78 10.19
C ILE A 85 17.67 -9.53 9.05
N CYS A 86 18.30 -9.52 7.87
CA CYS A 86 17.75 -10.06 6.65
C CYS A 86 18.75 -10.96 5.93
N VAL A 87 18.24 -12.03 5.31
CA VAL A 87 19.04 -12.91 4.43
C VAL A 87 19.25 -12.31 3.04
N PHE A 88 18.43 -11.31 2.66
CA PHE A 88 18.45 -10.68 1.35
C PHE A 88 19.23 -9.37 1.35
N ASP A 89 19.99 -9.12 0.26
CA ASP A 89 20.79 -7.90 0.05
C ASP A 89 20.16 -7.03 -1.07
N CYS A 90 18.96 -6.51 -0.81
CA CYS A 90 18.26 -5.66 -1.77
C CYS A 90 18.94 -4.31 -1.90
N LYS A 91 19.32 -3.92 -3.13
CA LYS A 91 20.09 -2.69 -3.39
C LYS A 91 19.38 -1.39 -2.98
N PHE A 92 18.05 -1.38 -2.97
CA PHE A 92 17.24 -0.22 -2.58
C PHE A 92 16.95 -0.15 -1.08
N CYS A 93 17.30 -1.19 -0.29
CA CYS A 93 16.88 -1.30 1.10
C CYS A 93 17.87 -0.62 2.05
N SER A 94 17.47 0.48 2.64
CA SER A 94 18.23 1.19 3.69
C SER A 94 18.08 0.54 5.06
N TYR A 95 17.06 -0.30 5.24
CA TYR A 95 16.64 -0.85 6.52
C TYR A 95 17.38 -2.14 6.91
N SER A 96 17.53 -3.07 5.97
CA SER A 96 18.06 -4.41 6.26
C SER A 96 19.53 -4.39 6.68
N ARG A 97 19.87 -5.34 7.55
CA ARG A 97 21.25 -5.67 7.90
C ARG A 97 21.47 -7.15 7.66
N LEU A 98 22.52 -7.49 6.91
CA LEU A 98 22.89 -8.90 6.73
C LEU A 98 23.34 -9.52 8.05
N LEU A 99 23.23 -10.83 8.20
CA LEU A 99 23.62 -11.54 9.44
C LEU A 99 25.05 -11.23 9.88
N LYS A 100 25.98 -11.00 8.94
CA LYS A 100 27.35 -10.54 9.23
C LYS A 100 27.45 -9.13 9.83
N GLN A 101 26.38 -8.33 9.74
CA GLN A 101 26.24 -6.96 10.23
C GLN A 101 25.29 -6.88 11.44
N LYS A 102 25.00 -8.00 12.11
CA LYS A 102 24.00 -8.09 13.18
C LYS A 102 24.21 -7.07 14.33
N GLU A 103 25.44 -6.66 14.59
CA GLU A 103 25.78 -5.64 15.60
C GLU A 103 25.16 -4.26 15.29
N GLN A 104 24.78 -4.02 14.03
CA GLN A 104 24.12 -2.80 13.56
C GLN A 104 22.59 -2.95 13.44
N GLY A 105 22.09 -4.11 13.81
CA GLY A 105 20.68 -4.46 13.70
C GLY A 105 20.05 -4.71 15.06
N TRP A 106 18.79 -5.18 15.03
CA TRP A 106 18.06 -5.62 16.22
C TRP A 106 17.28 -6.91 15.97
N GLU A 107 17.03 -7.61 17.05
CA GLU A 107 16.15 -8.76 17.14
C GLU A 107 15.29 -8.55 18.40
N MET A 108 13.97 -8.38 18.22
CA MET A 108 13.06 -8.29 19.37
C MET A 108 12.84 -9.68 19.96
N SER A 109 12.81 -9.77 21.28
CA SER A 109 12.34 -10.96 21.96
C SER A 109 10.82 -11.09 21.83
N ARG A 110 10.29 -12.29 22.06
CA ARG A 110 8.84 -12.53 22.08
C ARG A 110 8.16 -11.64 23.11
N GLU A 111 8.74 -11.45 24.29
CA GLU A 111 8.23 -10.59 25.35
C GLU A 111 8.15 -9.13 24.89
N GLN A 112 9.19 -8.61 24.24
CA GLN A 112 9.18 -7.24 23.71
C GLN A 112 8.07 -7.01 22.68
N ILE A 113 7.84 -7.98 21.77
CA ILE A 113 6.74 -7.92 20.82
C ILE A 113 5.39 -7.89 21.53
N LEU A 114 5.17 -8.76 22.50
CA LEU A 114 3.91 -8.84 23.22
C LEU A 114 3.68 -7.63 24.15
N ASP A 115 4.74 -7.05 24.69
CA ASP A 115 4.63 -5.83 25.51
C ASP A 115 4.20 -4.62 24.66
N ILE A 116 4.63 -4.53 23.39
CA ILE A 116 4.09 -3.55 22.46
C ILE A 116 2.57 -3.77 22.30
N VAL A 117 2.12 -4.99 22.03
CA VAL A 117 0.68 -5.28 21.87
C VAL A 117 -0.12 -4.92 23.13
N LYS A 118 0.39 -5.26 24.31
CA LYS A 118 -0.24 -4.92 25.61
C LYS A 118 -0.35 -3.41 25.81
N SER A 119 0.62 -2.62 25.34
CA SER A 119 0.57 -1.16 25.47
C SER A 119 -0.61 -0.51 24.74
N TYR A 120 -1.26 -1.26 23.82
CA TYR A 120 -2.47 -0.86 23.10
C TYR A 120 -3.76 -1.50 23.67
N GLU A 121 -3.71 -2.20 24.81
CA GLU A 121 -4.93 -2.68 25.46
C GLU A 121 -5.85 -1.51 25.82
N GLY A 122 -7.14 -1.64 25.51
CA GLY A 122 -8.13 -0.58 25.74
C GLY A 122 -8.06 0.60 24.77
N GLN A 123 -7.08 0.65 23.88
CA GLN A 123 -7.02 1.65 22.83
C GLN A 123 -7.79 1.19 21.57
N PRO A 124 -8.46 2.11 20.85
CA PRO A 124 -9.31 1.76 19.71
C PRO A 124 -8.50 1.51 18.42
N VAL A 125 -7.36 0.86 18.53
CA VAL A 125 -6.59 0.41 17.36
C VAL A 125 -7.21 -0.86 16.80
N THR A 126 -7.29 -0.95 15.47
CA THR A 126 -7.97 -2.05 14.77
C THR A 126 -7.01 -3.03 14.12
N GLU A 127 -5.75 -2.63 13.90
CA GLU A 127 -4.79 -3.42 13.15
C GLU A 127 -3.39 -3.34 13.76
N VAL A 128 -2.72 -4.49 13.81
CA VAL A 128 -1.27 -4.57 13.93
C VAL A 128 -0.68 -5.01 12.60
N HIS A 129 0.31 -4.26 12.12
CA HIS A 129 1.07 -4.62 10.92
C HIS A 129 2.44 -5.14 11.34
N ILE A 130 2.74 -6.41 11.00
CA ILE A 130 4.00 -7.07 11.38
C ILE A 130 4.79 -7.38 10.13
N VAL A 131 5.92 -6.71 9.94
CA VAL A 131 6.88 -6.92 8.87
C VAL A 131 8.29 -6.65 9.35
N GLY A 132 9.29 -7.20 8.68
CA GLY A 132 10.67 -6.92 9.05
C GLY A 132 11.70 -7.51 8.08
N GLY A 133 12.92 -7.65 8.56
CA GLY A 133 13.95 -8.42 7.87
C GLY A 133 13.60 -9.91 7.87
N VAL A 134 13.95 -10.60 6.79
CA VAL A 134 13.78 -12.07 6.70
C VAL A 134 14.89 -12.73 7.49
N HIS A 135 14.58 -13.07 8.74
CA HIS A 135 15.57 -13.59 9.67
C HIS A 135 15.83 -15.09 9.46
N PRO A 136 17.11 -15.53 9.42
CA PRO A 136 17.40 -16.95 9.12
C PRO A 136 16.95 -17.94 10.19
N ARG A 137 16.64 -17.51 11.41
CA ARG A 137 16.23 -18.39 12.53
C ARG A 137 14.79 -18.16 13.01
N MET A 138 14.16 -17.02 12.69
CA MET A 138 12.76 -16.75 13.01
C MET A 138 11.89 -17.36 11.91
N GLY A 139 11.48 -18.62 12.10
CA GLY A 139 10.73 -19.38 11.11
C GLY A 139 9.23 -19.34 11.30
N LEU A 140 8.53 -20.14 10.50
CA LEU A 140 7.07 -20.17 10.45
C LEU A 140 6.42 -20.46 11.82
N ASP A 141 6.91 -21.51 12.54
CA ASP A 141 6.38 -21.89 13.85
C ASP A 141 6.60 -20.82 14.93
N TYR A 142 7.74 -20.11 14.87
CA TYR A 142 8.04 -19.03 15.78
C TYR A 142 7.00 -17.92 15.64
N PHE A 143 6.74 -17.47 14.42
CA PHE A 143 5.77 -16.42 14.16
C PHE A 143 4.32 -16.87 14.35
N ALA A 144 3.98 -18.11 14.04
CA ALA A 144 2.68 -18.67 14.37
C ALA A 144 2.42 -18.66 15.90
N GLY A 145 3.47 -18.93 16.69
CA GLY A 145 3.41 -18.80 18.15
C GLY A 145 3.13 -17.39 18.61
N ILE A 146 3.82 -16.39 18.04
CA ILE A 146 3.62 -14.96 18.35
C ILE A 146 2.19 -14.52 17.98
N ILE A 147 1.69 -14.91 16.81
CA ILE A 147 0.32 -14.55 16.38
C ILE A 147 -0.72 -15.12 17.35
N ARG A 148 -0.58 -16.37 17.78
CA ARG A 148 -1.47 -16.95 18.80
C ARG A 148 -1.47 -16.17 20.11
N ASP A 149 -0.30 -15.72 20.56
CA ASP A 149 -0.21 -14.91 21.78
C ASP A 149 -0.84 -13.53 21.60
N ILE A 150 -0.64 -12.89 20.45
CA ILE A 150 -1.30 -11.61 20.11
C ILE A 150 -2.82 -11.79 20.18
N LYS A 151 -3.34 -12.84 19.56
CA LYS A 151 -4.78 -13.15 19.59
C LYS A 151 -5.30 -13.52 20.98
N ALA A 152 -4.46 -14.09 21.84
CA ALA A 152 -4.83 -14.34 23.24
C ALA A 152 -4.93 -13.04 24.07
N ILE A 153 -4.09 -12.03 23.77
CA ILE A 153 -4.13 -10.70 24.42
C ILE A 153 -5.25 -9.83 23.82
N ARG A 154 -5.34 -9.76 22.50
CA ARG A 154 -6.27 -8.93 21.74
C ARG A 154 -6.97 -9.76 20.65
N PRO A 155 -8.04 -10.53 21.01
CA PRO A 155 -8.77 -11.35 20.04
C PRO A 155 -9.42 -10.55 18.91
N ASP A 156 -9.75 -9.28 19.18
CA ASP A 156 -10.36 -8.32 18.26
C ASP A 156 -9.37 -7.70 17.26
N LEU A 157 -8.08 -7.72 17.57
CA LEU A 157 -7.06 -7.06 16.77
C LEU A 157 -6.82 -7.79 15.45
N HIS A 158 -6.95 -7.08 14.33
CA HIS A 158 -6.62 -7.63 13.01
C HIS A 158 -5.10 -7.75 12.85
N VAL A 159 -4.61 -8.96 12.63
CA VAL A 159 -3.19 -9.25 12.42
C VAL A 159 -2.89 -9.30 10.92
N LYS A 160 -2.32 -8.22 10.41
CA LYS A 160 -1.79 -8.14 9.04
C LYS A 160 -0.29 -8.41 9.09
N ALA A 161 0.13 -9.59 8.65
CA ALA A 161 1.50 -10.03 8.86
C ALA A 161 2.09 -10.68 7.62
N PHE A 162 3.34 -10.44 7.49
CA PHE A 162 4.38 -10.94 6.60
C PHE A 162 4.13 -10.69 5.11
N THR A 163 5.12 -10.06 4.50
CA THR A 163 5.18 -9.92 3.04
C THR A 163 5.30 -11.29 2.37
N ALA A 164 4.93 -11.37 1.10
CA ALA A 164 5.09 -12.61 0.33
C ALA A 164 6.55 -13.09 0.29
N VAL A 165 7.52 -12.18 0.41
CA VAL A 165 8.96 -12.52 0.48
C VAL A 165 9.30 -13.24 1.79
N GLU A 166 8.80 -12.74 2.93
CA GLU A 166 8.98 -13.39 4.23
C GLU A 166 8.29 -14.74 4.25
N LEU A 167 7.06 -14.82 3.74
CA LEU A 167 6.26 -16.04 3.66
C LEU A 167 6.93 -17.09 2.78
N GLU A 168 7.40 -16.73 1.57
CA GLU A 168 8.12 -17.65 0.70
C GLU A 168 9.30 -18.30 1.42
N TYR A 169 10.14 -17.46 2.05
CA TYR A 169 11.31 -17.96 2.75
C TYR A 169 10.98 -18.87 3.91
N MET A 170 10.02 -18.48 4.77
CA MET A 170 9.64 -19.26 5.95
C MET A 170 8.98 -20.58 5.58
N ILE A 171 8.07 -20.57 4.61
CA ILE A 171 7.31 -21.73 4.14
C ILE A 171 8.26 -22.73 3.45
N ARG A 172 9.09 -22.25 2.53
CA ARG A 172 10.09 -23.09 1.85
C ARG A 172 11.07 -23.69 2.84
N LYS A 173 11.51 -22.94 3.83
CA LYS A 173 12.41 -23.44 4.88
C LYS A 173 11.77 -24.46 5.79
N ALA A 174 10.46 -24.39 6.02
CA ALA A 174 9.68 -25.36 6.76
C ALA A 174 9.40 -26.64 5.93
N GLY A 175 9.71 -26.66 4.63
CA GLY A 175 9.44 -27.79 3.74
C GLY A 175 7.96 -27.97 3.41
N LEU A 176 7.16 -26.90 3.51
CA LEU A 176 5.72 -26.89 3.26
C LEU A 176 5.40 -26.31 1.88
N SER A 177 4.24 -26.65 1.35
CA SER A 177 3.63 -25.92 0.23
C SER A 177 3.14 -24.54 0.68
N ILE A 178 2.94 -23.62 -0.26
CA ILE A 178 2.39 -22.29 0.01
C ILE A 178 1.06 -22.40 0.78
N ARG A 179 0.18 -23.29 0.35
CA ARG A 179 -1.12 -23.51 0.98
C ARG A 179 -1.01 -23.97 2.42
N GLU A 180 -0.22 -25.00 2.69
CA GLU A 180 -0.02 -25.53 4.06
C GLU A 180 0.57 -24.48 5.00
N GLY A 181 1.54 -23.67 4.51
CA GLY A 181 2.13 -22.62 5.32
C GLY A 181 1.15 -21.49 5.63
N LEU A 182 0.32 -21.08 4.67
CA LEU A 182 -0.71 -20.06 4.88
C LEU A 182 -1.85 -20.57 5.77
N GLU A 183 -2.28 -21.83 5.62
CA GLU A 183 -3.28 -22.46 6.50
C GLU A 183 -2.79 -22.52 7.95
N LEU A 184 -1.50 -22.85 8.18
CA LEU A 184 -0.89 -22.84 9.50
C LEU A 184 -0.94 -21.46 10.14
N LEU A 185 -0.56 -20.41 9.41
CA LEU A 185 -0.59 -19.03 9.91
C LEU A 185 -2.01 -18.51 10.11
N LYS A 186 -2.94 -18.83 9.21
CA LYS A 186 -4.36 -18.51 9.36
C LYS A 186 -4.95 -19.18 10.61
N ALA A 187 -4.65 -20.47 10.83
CA ALA A 187 -5.06 -21.19 12.03
C ALA A 187 -4.47 -20.61 13.32
N ALA A 188 -3.30 -19.96 13.23
CA ALA A 188 -2.69 -19.22 14.33
C ALA A 188 -3.36 -17.86 14.60
N GLY A 189 -4.17 -17.34 13.66
CA GLY A 189 -4.88 -16.08 13.79
C GLY A 189 -4.37 -14.96 12.87
N GLN A 190 -3.55 -15.25 11.85
CA GLN A 190 -3.23 -14.26 10.82
C GLN A 190 -4.47 -13.96 9.98
N ASP A 191 -4.83 -12.69 9.84
CA ASP A 191 -6.07 -12.28 9.18
C ASP A 191 -5.85 -11.84 7.72
N SER A 192 -4.72 -11.19 7.41
CA SER A 192 -4.42 -10.68 6.07
C SER A 192 -2.92 -10.56 5.80
N LEU A 193 -2.57 -10.26 4.54
CA LEU A 193 -1.19 -10.05 4.10
C LEU A 193 -0.96 -8.59 3.68
N PRO A 194 0.19 -7.98 4.02
CA PRO A 194 0.63 -6.74 3.39
C PRO A 194 1.12 -6.98 1.96
N GLY A 195 1.22 -5.92 1.16
CA GLY A 195 1.64 -6.01 -0.24
C GLY A 195 3.15 -5.93 -0.49
N GLY A 196 3.96 -5.74 0.56
CA GLY A 196 5.40 -5.53 0.42
C GLY A 196 6.14 -6.66 -0.29
N GLY A 197 7.34 -6.36 -0.82
CA GLY A 197 8.16 -7.31 -1.55
C GLY A 197 7.81 -7.47 -3.03
N ALA A 198 6.74 -6.85 -3.51
CA ALA A 198 6.36 -6.85 -4.92
C ALA A 198 7.40 -6.10 -5.78
N GLU A 199 7.88 -4.99 -5.32
CA GLU A 199 8.80 -4.06 -5.96
C GLU A 199 8.34 -3.70 -7.38
N ILE A 200 8.98 -4.26 -8.41
CA ILE A 200 8.55 -4.31 -9.82
C ILE A 200 8.57 -5.77 -10.27
N PHE A 201 7.59 -6.18 -11.07
CA PHE A 201 7.44 -7.58 -11.51
C PHE A 201 8.29 -7.95 -12.74
N ASP A 202 8.89 -6.99 -13.41
CA ASP A 202 9.87 -7.28 -14.46
C ASP A 202 11.07 -8.01 -13.86
N GLU A 203 11.34 -9.23 -14.34
CA GLU A 203 12.39 -10.08 -13.78
C GLU A 203 13.80 -9.55 -14.05
N GLY A 204 14.00 -8.76 -15.12
CA GLY A 204 15.28 -8.08 -15.41
C GLY A 204 15.57 -7.01 -14.35
N ILE A 205 14.58 -6.18 -14.03
CA ILE A 205 14.68 -5.18 -12.95
C ILE A 205 14.86 -5.88 -11.60
N ARG A 206 14.08 -6.93 -11.32
CA ARG A 206 14.21 -7.71 -10.07
C ARG A 206 15.59 -8.30 -9.88
N ALA A 207 16.15 -8.92 -10.93
CA ALA A 207 17.50 -9.48 -10.89
C ALA A 207 18.56 -8.41 -10.57
N GLU A 208 18.36 -7.18 -11.03
CA GLU A 208 19.28 -6.08 -10.74
C GLU A 208 19.15 -5.54 -9.32
N ILE A 209 17.93 -5.34 -8.80
CA ILE A 209 17.73 -4.63 -7.51
C ILE A 209 17.51 -5.56 -6.30
N CYS A 210 17.04 -6.79 -6.52
CA CYS A 210 16.68 -7.75 -5.45
C CYS A 210 16.65 -9.21 -5.94
N GLY A 211 17.65 -9.64 -6.72
CA GLY A 211 17.70 -10.95 -7.37
C GLY A 211 17.64 -12.16 -6.42
N ASP A 212 17.90 -11.95 -5.13
CA ASP A 212 17.86 -13.01 -4.12
C ASP A 212 16.44 -13.32 -3.61
N LYS A 213 15.47 -12.43 -3.88
CA LYS A 213 14.09 -12.58 -3.41
C LYS A 213 13.29 -13.57 -4.26
N CYS A 214 12.10 -13.92 -3.78
CA CYS A 214 11.14 -14.68 -4.57
C CYS A 214 10.83 -13.98 -5.90
N THR A 215 10.53 -14.76 -6.93
CA THR A 215 10.13 -14.25 -8.25
C THR A 215 8.77 -13.55 -8.18
N SER A 216 8.46 -12.75 -9.20
CA SER A 216 7.14 -12.14 -9.32
C SER A 216 6.01 -13.19 -9.36
N GLU A 217 6.23 -14.31 -10.02
CA GLU A 217 5.25 -15.41 -10.06
C GLU A 217 5.00 -16.03 -8.69
N GLN A 218 6.05 -16.22 -7.89
CA GLN A 218 5.92 -16.72 -6.51
C GLN A 218 5.16 -15.72 -5.64
N TRP A 219 5.43 -14.42 -5.78
CA TRP A 219 4.70 -13.37 -5.07
C TRP A 219 3.20 -13.43 -5.41
N LEU A 220 2.86 -13.46 -6.71
CA LEU A 220 1.48 -13.56 -7.18
C LEU A 220 0.80 -14.87 -6.73
N ALA A 221 1.52 -16.00 -6.73
CA ALA A 221 1.00 -17.30 -6.27
C ALA A 221 0.66 -17.28 -4.78
N ILE A 222 1.48 -16.65 -3.93
CA ILE A 222 1.22 -16.52 -2.49
C ILE A 222 -0.05 -15.69 -2.27
N HIS A 223 -0.20 -14.54 -2.93
CA HIS A 223 -1.40 -13.72 -2.81
C HIS A 223 -2.65 -14.43 -3.34
N ARG A 224 -2.55 -15.12 -4.49
CA ARG A 224 -3.65 -15.95 -5.01
C ARG A 224 -4.09 -16.99 -3.97
N THR A 225 -3.15 -17.74 -3.42
CA THR A 225 -3.46 -18.77 -2.43
C THR A 225 -4.06 -18.17 -1.15
N ALA A 226 -3.56 -17.02 -0.70
CA ALA A 226 -4.15 -16.31 0.43
C ALA A 226 -5.60 -15.92 0.16
N HIS A 227 -5.88 -15.36 -1.03
CA HIS A 227 -7.25 -15.00 -1.44
C HIS A 227 -8.17 -16.22 -1.51
N GLU A 228 -7.72 -17.35 -2.06
CA GLU A 228 -8.47 -18.60 -2.08
C GLU A 228 -8.78 -19.12 -0.67
N LEU A 229 -7.93 -18.84 0.29
CA LEU A 229 -8.14 -19.15 1.70
C LEU A 229 -9.01 -18.11 2.42
N GLY A 230 -9.48 -17.07 1.73
CA GLY A 230 -10.28 -15.99 2.30
C GLY A 230 -9.47 -15.00 3.14
N MET A 231 -8.16 -14.92 2.94
CA MET A 231 -7.28 -13.92 3.53
C MET A 231 -7.08 -12.79 2.53
N ALA A 232 -7.63 -11.62 2.82
CA ALA A 232 -7.42 -10.44 1.98
C ALA A 232 -5.96 -9.97 2.02
N SER A 233 -5.56 -9.17 1.04
CA SER A 233 -4.22 -8.59 1.03
C SER A 233 -4.19 -7.20 0.40
N ASN A 234 -3.03 -6.53 0.50
CA ASN A 234 -2.76 -5.30 -0.24
C ASN A 234 -1.82 -5.58 -1.42
N ALA A 235 -1.86 -4.73 -2.42
CA ALA A 235 -0.91 -4.73 -3.53
C ALA A 235 0.00 -3.50 -3.45
N THR A 236 1.29 -3.64 -3.73
CA THR A 236 2.24 -2.54 -3.76
C THR A 236 3.05 -2.51 -5.05
N MET A 237 3.65 -1.38 -5.35
CA MET A 237 4.63 -1.19 -6.41
C MET A 237 5.70 -0.22 -5.91
N LEU A 238 6.98 -0.57 -6.02
CA LEU A 238 8.08 0.36 -5.77
C LEU A 238 8.38 1.11 -7.07
N TYR A 239 8.32 2.45 -7.05
CA TYR A 239 8.55 3.29 -8.22
C TYR A 239 9.60 4.37 -7.97
N GLY A 240 10.17 4.88 -9.06
CA GLY A 240 11.10 6.01 -9.04
C GLY A 240 12.56 5.59 -8.86
N HIS A 241 12.93 4.37 -9.27
CA HIS A 241 14.32 3.89 -9.27
C HIS A 241 14.86 3.73 -10.71
N ILE A 242 15.00 2.49 -11.22
CA ILE A 242 15.55 2.21 -12.57
C ILE A 242 14.48 1.75 -13.57
N GLU A 243 13.25 1.59 -13.10
CA GLU A 243 12.13 1.15 -13.92
C GLU A 243 11.68 2.24 -14.89
N LYS A 244 10.98 1.81 -15.96
CA LYS A 244 10.32 2.68 -16.94
C LYS A 244 8.81 2.59 -16.77
N TYR A 245 8.06 3.45 -17.46
CA TYR A 245 6.59 3.44 -17.40
C TYR A 245 5.98 2.13 -17.89
N GLU A 246 6.59 1.47 -18.88
CA GLU A 246 6.15 0.15 -19.34
C GLU A 246 6.23 -0.91 -18.23
N HIS A 247 7.28 -0.86 -17.41
CA HIS A 247 7.43 -1.78 -16.27
C HIS A 247 6.39 -1.54 -15.19
N ARG A 248 6.04 -0.26 -14.91
CA ARG A 248 4.95 0.08 -13.95
C ARG A 248 3.60 -0.42 -14.47
N ILE A 249 3.33 -0.22 -15.77
CA ILE A 249 2.08 -0.67 -16.38
C ILE A 249 2.00 -2.20 -16.44
N ASP A 250 3.07 -2.91 -16.79
CA ASP A 250 3.11 -4.38 -16.73
C ASP A 250 2.82 -4.87 -15.31
N HIS A 251 3.48 -4.30 -14.31
CA HIS A 251 3.27 -4.62 -12.91
C HIS A 251 1.80 -4.44 -12.51
N MET A 252 1.23 -3.28 -12.77
CA MET A 252 -0.19 -2.99 -12.49
C MET A 252 -1.13 -3.91 -13.28
N ASN A 253 -0.80 -4.25 -14.53
CA ASN A 253 -1.62 -5.15 -15.35
C ASN A 253 -1.66 -6.58 -14.79
N ARG A 254 -0.54 -7.08 -14.26
CA ARG A 254 -0.49 -8.40 -13.61
C ARG A 254 -1.25 -8.41 -12.28
N LEU A 255 -1.18 -7.34 -11.48
CA LEU A 255 -2.01 -7.16 -10.28
C LEU A 255 -3.50 -7.08 -10.64
N ARG A 256 -3.85 -6.28 -11.66
CA ARG A 256 -5.21 -6.15 -12.17
C ARG A 256 -5.79 -7.50 -12.63
N SER A 257 -4.97 -8.32 -13.31
CA SER A 257 -5.35 -9.65 -13.75
C SER A 257 -5.60 -10.60 -12.58
N LEU A 258 -4.79 -10.54 -11.52
CA LEU A 258 -5.01 -11.33 -10.31
C LEU A 258 -6.26 -10.85 -9.56
N GLN A 259 -6.49 -9.54 -9.48
CA GLN A 259 -7.69 -8.97 -8.88
C GLN A 259 -8.97 -9.39 -9.62
N ASP A 260 -8.95 -9.46 -10.96
CA ASP A 260 -10.07 -9.98 -11.76
C ASP A 260 -10.41 -11.44 -11.41
N GLN A 261 -9.40 -12.24 -11.06
CA GLN A 261 -9.57 -13.67 -10.73
C GLN A 261 -10.05 -13.89 -9.31
N THR A 262 -9.62 -13.06 -8.36
CA THR A 262 -9.76 -13.37 -6.93
C THR A 262 -10.55 -12.33 -6.15
N GLY A 263 -10.56 -11.08 -6.57
CA GLY A 263 -11.17 -9.97 -5.82
C GLY A 263 -10.55 -9.71 -4.43
N GLY A 264 -9.39 -10.32 -4.13
CA GLY A 264 -8.86 -10.38 -2.77
C GLY A 264 -7.95 -9.22 -2.35
N PHE A 265 -7.59 -8.31 -3.27
CA PHE A 265 -6.82 -7.13 -2.90
C PHE A 265 -7.75 -6.03 -2.36
N ASN A 266 -7.45 -5.54 -1.16
CA ASN A 266 -8.15 -4.40 -0.55
C ASN A 266 -7.78 -3.07 -1.21
N THR A 267 -6.49 -2.83 -1.44
CA THR A 267 -5.97 -1.54 -1.92
C THR A 267 -4.68 -1.72 -2.70
N PHE A 268 -4.41 -0.76 -3.60
CA PHE A 268 -3.12 -0.61 -4.26
C PHE A 268 -2.35 0.56 -3.65
N ILE A 269 -1.06 0.35 -3.37
CA ILE A 269 -0.18 1.29 -2.66
C ILE A 269 1.10 1.51 -3.47
N PRO A 270 1.21 2.55 -4.27
CA PRO A 270 2.49 2.96 -4.84
C PRO A 270 3.45 3.41 -3.74
N LEU A 271 4.62 2.79 -3.66
CA LEU A 271 5.68 3.10 -2.71
C LEU A 271 6.82 3.81 -3.42
N LYS A 272 7.16 5.00 -2.95
CA LYS A 272 8.25 5.80 -3.52
C LYS A 272 9.61 5.24 -3.12
N PHE A 273 10.50 5.05 -4.09
CA PHE A 273 11.91 4.77 -3.83
C PHE A 273 12.56 5.95 -3.10
N ARG A 274 13.29 5.64 -2.02
CA ARG A 274 14.11 6.57 -1.26
C ARG A 274 15.58 6.18 -1.40
N ASN A 275 16.42 7.16 -1.63
CA ASN A 275 17.81 6.92 -2.01
C ASN A 275 18.83 6.99 -0.85
N LYS A 276 18.39 7.22 0.38
CA LYS A 276 19.30 7.37 1.53
C LYS A 276 19.88 6.02 1.97
N ASP A 277 21.17 5.98 2.18
CA ASP A 277 21.91 4.87 2.82
C ASP A 277 21.63 3.47 2.21
N ASN A 278 21.54 3.37 0.86
CA ASN A 278 21.41 2.12 0.14
C ASN A 278 22.31 2.09 -1.11
N GLN A 279 22.38 0.94 -1.78
CA GLN A 279 23.28 0.75 -2.93
C GLN A 279 22.83 1.54 -4.20
N LEU A 280 21.62 2.09 -4.20
CA LEU A 280 21.07 2.93 -5.28
C LEU A 280 21.07 4.43 -4.91
N SER A 281 21.82 4.85 -3.89
CA SER A 281 21.87 6.25 -3.42
C SER A 281 22.37 7.25 -4.48
N HIS A 282 22.95 6.78 -5.56
CA HIS A 282 23.35 7.59 -6.70
C HIS A 282 22.19 8.02 -7.61
N LEU A 283 21.01 7.40 -7.47
CA LEU A 283 19.81 7.75 -8.22
C LEU A 283 19.09 8.93 -7.57
N SER A 284 18.50 9.79 -8.39
CA SER A 284 17.60 10.84 -7.90
C SER A 284 16.25 10.27 -7.50
N GLU A 285 15.66 10.80 -6.43
CA GLU A 285 14.28 10.46 -6.06
C GLU A 285 13.26 11.09 -7.03
N ALA A 286 12.12 10.43 -7.21
CA ALA A 286 11.01 10.97 -7.98
C ALA A 286 10.55 12.33 -7.42
N SER A 287 10.21 13.27 -8.31
CA SER A 287 9.64 14.56 -7.91
C SER A 287 8.20 14.41 -7.45
N VAL A 288 7.68 15.42 -6.73
CA VAL A 288 6.25 15.48 -6.36
C VAL A 288 5.34 15.40 -7.60
N ILE A 289 5.75 15.99 -8.72
CA ILE A 289 5.02 15.92 -9.99
C ILE A 289 4.92 14.47 -10.47
N GLU A 290 6.01 13.72 -10.39
CA GLU A 290 6.05 12.30 -10.75
C GLU A 290 5.22 11.44 -9.78
N ASP A 291 5.27 11.74 -8.49
CA ASP A 291 4.45 11.09 -7.47
C ASP A 291 2.96 11.24 -7.78
N LEU A 292 2.49 12.48 -8.02
CA LEU A 292 1.09 12.77 -8.33
C LEU A 292 0.66 12.16 -9.68
N LYS A 293 1.52 12.19 -10.69
CA LYS A 293 1.28 11.52 -11.98
C LYS A 293 1.12 10.02 -11.78
N ASN A 294 1.97 9.41 -10.97
CA ASN A 294 1.92 7.96 -10.69
C ASN A 294 0.61 7.58 -9.97
N TYR A 295 0.14 8.37 -9.00
CA TYR A 295 -1.16 8.16 -8.36
C TYR A 295 -2.32 8.31 -9.35
N ALA A 296 -2.31 9.36 -10.17
CA ALA A 296 -3.36 9.59 -11.15
C ALA A 296 -3.46 8.43 -12.16
N VAL A 297 -2.34 8.04 -12.77
CA VAL A 297 -2.32 6.91 -13.73
C VAL A 297 -2.70 5.60 -13.04
N SER A 298 -2.25 5.37 -11.80
CA SER A 298 -2.65 4.18 -11.02
C SER A 298 -4.18 4.12 -10.86
N ARG A 299 -4.85 5.22 -10.50
CA ARG A 299 -6.32 5.27 -10.37
C ARG A 299 -7.02 4.98 -11.70
N LEU A 300 -6.49 5.52 -12.80
CA LEU A 300 -7.07 5.36 -14.13
C LEU A 300 -6.89 3.95 -14.69
N PHE A 301 -5.76 3.32 -14.39
CA PHE A 301 -5.40 2.00 -14.90
C PHE A 301 -5.96 0.84 -14.05
N MET A 302 -5.96 0.99 -12.73
CA MET A 302 -6.41 -0.04 -11.78
C MET A 302 -7.94 -0.01 -11.59
N ASP A 303 -8.69 -0.21 -12.67
CA ASP A 303 -10.14 -0.06 -12.73
C ASP A 303 -10.91 -0.99 -11.79
N ASN A 304 -10.37 -2.15 -11.46
CA ASN A 304 -10.96 -3.15 -10.55
C ASN A 304 -10.48 -3.04 -9.09
N PHE A 305 -9.63 -2.05 -8.75
CA PHE A 305 -9.29 -1.75 -7.37
C PHE A 305 -10.24 -0.68 -6.83
N ALA A 306 -10.85 -0.96 -5.68
CA ALA A 306 -11.72 0.00 -5.01
C ALA A 306 -10.91 1.19 -4.48
N HIS A 307 -9.77 0.91 -3.87
CA HIS A 307 -8.97 1.89 -3.13
C HIS A 307 -7.55 2.04 -3.68
N ILE A 308 -7.09 3.29 -3.73
CA ILE A 308 -5.69 3.66 -3.95
C ILE A 308 -5.22 4.43 -2.72
N LYS A 309 -4.15 3.93 -2.09
CA LYS A 309 -3.66 4.46 -0.82
C LYS A 309 -2.40 5.29 -1.01
N ALA A 310 -2.36 6.47 -0.42
CA ALA A 310 -1.14 7.25 -0.24
C ALA A 310 -0.44 6.83 1.07
N TYR A 311 0.79 6.36 0.94
CA TYR A 311 1.60 5.98 2.09
C TYR A 311 2.42 7.19 2.56
N TRP A 312 1.80 8.03 3.41
CA TRP A 312 2.34 9.31 3.84
C TRP A 312 3.75 9.26 4.46
N PRO A 313 4.18 8.19 5.16
CA PRO A 313 5.55 8.14 5.70
C PRO A 313 6.63 8.18 4.62
N MET A 314 6.34 7.68 3.42
CA MET A 314 7.30 7.62 2.31
C MET A 314 7.29 8.87 1.44
N ILE A 315 6.13 9.48 1.23
CA ILE A 315 5.96 10.61 0.29
C ILE A 315 5.84 11.97 0.99
N GLY A 316 5.74 11.99 2.32
CA GLY A 316 5.47 13.19 3.11
C GLY A 316 3.99 13.56 3.19
N ARG A 317 3.59 14.24 4.27
CA ARG A 317 2.19 14.62 4.55
C ARG A 317 1.59 15.50 3.47
N ASN A 318 2.35 16.49 2.99
CA ASN A 318 1.89 17.44 1.97
C ASN A 318 1.59 16.73 0.64
N THR A 319 2.46 15.83 0.19
CA THR A 319 2.24 15.07 -1.05
C THR A 319 1.07 14.11 -0.88
N ALA A 320 0.92 13.48 0.28
CA ALA A 320 -0.22 12.61 0.58
C ALA A 320 -1.54 13.40 0.53
N GLN A 321 -1.60 14.60 1.13
CA GLN A 321 -2.76 15.47 1.07
C GLN A 321 -3.09 15.88 -0.36
N LEU A 322 -2.10 16.33 -1.14
CA LEU A 322 -2.28 16.70 -2.55
C LEU A 322 -2.79 15.52 -3.40
N SER A 323 -2.33 14.31 -3.13
CA SER A 323 -2.72 13.12 -3.89
C SER A 323 -4.22 12.80 -3.82
N LEU A 324 -4.95 13.33 -2.82
CA LEU A 324 -6.40 13.24 -2.71
C LEU A 324 -7.15 13.90 -3.88
N SER A 325 -6.51 14.82 -4.60
CA SER A 325 -7.00 15.40 -5.85
C SER A 325 -6.50 14.65 -7.08
N TYR A 326 -5.68 13.62 -6.91
CA TYR A 326 -5.08 12.83 -7.98
C TYR A 326 -5.46 11.34 -7.91
N GLY A 327 -6.66 11.04 -7.44
CA GLY A 327 -7.24 9.71 -7.49
C GLY A 327 -7.07 8.87 -6.22
N VAL A 328 -6.36 9.36 -5.22
CA VAL A 328 -6.21 8.70 -3.92
C VAL A 328 -7.49 8.89 -3.10
N ASP A 329 -7.91 7.85 -2.39
CA ASP A 329 -9.06 7.84 -1.49
C ASP A 329 -8.76 7.28 -0.10
N ASP A 330 -7.52 6.84 0.14
CA ASP A 330 -7.06 6.34 1.44
C ASP A 330 -5.70 6.96 1.78
N ILE A 331 -5.60 7.55 2.96
CA ILE A 331 -4.32 7.94 3.56
C ILE A 331 -4.01 6.91 4.63
N ASP A 332 -2.82 6.34 4.65
CA ASP A 332 -2.49 5.33 5.65
C ASP A 332 -2.73 5.86 7.07
N GLY A 333 -2.83 4.94 8.02
CA GLY A 333 -3.36 5.25 9.34
C GLY A 333 -2.40 5.99 10.27
N THR A 334 -2.65 5.80 11.55
CA THR A 334 -1.86 6.43 12.63
C THR A 334 -0.43 5.94 12.64
N ILE A 335 -0.19 4.71 12.21
CA ILE A 335 1.10 4.00 12.15
C ILE A 335 1.76 3.83 13.51
N ASP A 336 1.55 4.66 14.46
CA ASP A 336 2.06 4.68 15.84
C ASP A 336 3.02 3.52 16.13
N ASP A 337 4.26 3.67 15.78
CA ASP A 337 5.20 2.57 15.86
C ASP A 337 6.61 2.99 16.25
N SER A 338 7.37 1.95 16.57
CA SER A 338 8.80 2.00 16.71
C SER A 338 9.52 1.77 15.38
N THR A 339 8.82 1.82 14.23
CA THR A 339 9.45 1.46 12.97
C THR A 339 10.55 2.42 12.59
N LYS A 340 11.65 1.83 12.17
CA LYS A 340 12.78 2.58 11.64
C LYS A 340 12.90 2.47 10.13
N ILE A 341 12.02 1.68 9.48
CA ILE A 341 12.12 1.39 8.05
C ILE A 341 12.11 2.67 7.22
N TYR A 342 11.22 3.60 7.56
CA TYR A 342 11.05 4.86 6.82
C TYR A 342 12.09 5.90 7.19
N THR A 343 12.40 6.04 8.47
CA THR A 343 13.42 6.99 8.94
C THR A 343 14.81 6.61 8.43
N MET A 344 15.13 5.33 8.39
CA MET A 344 16.37 4.82 7.80
C MET A 344 16.41 5.07 6.28
N ALA A 345 15.30 5.00 5.59
CA ALA A 345 15.19 5.31 4.16
C ALA A 345 15.25 6.81 3.85
N GLY A 346 15.28 7.67 4.86
CA GLY A 346 15.37 9.12 4.68
C GLY A 346 14.01 9.82 4.57
N SER A 347 12.95 9.22 5.13
CA SER A 347 11.68 9.92 5.30
C SER A 347 11.86 11.25 6.04
N GLU A 348 11.10 12.26 5.65
CA GLU A 348 11.07 13.56 6.33
C GLU A 348 10.59 13.43 7.78
N GLU A 349 9.68 12.49 8.02
CA GLU A 349 9.13 12.18 9.33
C GLU A 349 10.07 11.24 10.10
N GLN A 350 10.75 11.78 11.10
CA GLN A 350 11.67 10.99 11.96
C GLN A 350 10.92 10.18 13.03
N SER A 351 9.64 10.49 13.26
CA SER A 351 8.72 9.73 14.12
C SER A 351 7.42 9.58 13.35
N PRO A 352 7.25 8.53 12.52
CA PRO A 352 6.10 8.37 11.64
C PRO A 352 4.84 8.02 12.44
N LYS A 353 4.26 9.04 13.05
CA LYS A 353 3.05 8.98 13.84
C LYS A 353 2.14 10.15 13.51
N LEU A 354 0.87 9.88 13.26
CA LEU A 354 -0.20 10.87 13.18
C LEU A 354 -1.28 10.54 14.19
N SER A 355 -1.80 11.58 14.86
CA SER A 355 -3.02 11.39 15.63
C SER A 355 -4.25 11.31 14.71
N THR A 356 -5.34 10.77 15.23
CA THR A 356 -6.62 10.75 14.51
C THR A 356 -7.07 12.15 14.12
N GLU A 357 -6.89 13.14 15.02
CA GLU A 357 -7.25 14.53 14.78
C GLU A 357 -6.43 15.14 13.63
N GLN A 358 -5.14 14.85 13.57
CA GLN A 358 -4.26 15.30 12.48
C GLN A 358 -4.66 14.68 11.14
N LEU A 359 -5.05 13.41 11.11
CA LEU A 359 -5.55 12.76 9.89
C LEU A 359 -6.87 13.37 9.44
N VAL A 360 -7.80 13.58 10.37
CA VAL A 360 -9.09 14.23 10.11
C VAL A 360 -8.89 15.63 9.55
N GLU A 361 -8.06 16.47 10.21
CA GLU A 361 -7.77 17.82 9.76
C GLU A 361 -7.14 17.85 8.35
N MET A 362 -6.16 16.98 8.10
CA MET A 362 -5.49 16.89 6.80
C MET A 362 -6.46 16.52 5.67
N ILE A 363 -7.42 15.64 5.94
CA ILE A 363 -8.44 15.23 4.98
C ILE A 363 -9.46 16.36 4.74
N GLU A 364 -9.93 17.03 5.82
CA GLU A 364 -10.88 18.14 5.73
C GLU A 364 -10.29 19.34 4.98
N GLN A 365 -9.02 19.68 5.22
CA GLN A 365 -8.31 20.74 4.51
C GLN A 365 -8.19 20.47 3.01
N ALA A 366 -8.22 19.21 2.59
CA ALA A 366 -8.29 18.82 1.17
C ALA A 366 -9.72 18.87 0.60
N GLY A 367 -10.72 19.31 1.38
CA GLY A 367 -12.13 19.34 0.99
C GLY A 367 -12.78 17.95 0.94
N ARG A 368 -12.24 16.97 1.69
CA ARG A 368 -12.72 15.59 1.72
C ARG A 368 -13.38 15.24 3.06
N GLU A 369 -14.16 14.16 3.06
CA GLU A 369 -14.86 13.65 4.24
C GLU A 369 -14.03 12.55 4.91
N PRO A 370 -13.52 12.76 6.13
CA PRO A 370 -12.70 11.78 6.83
C PRO A 370 -13.52 10.62 7.39
N VAL A 371 -13.11 9.40 7.03
CA VAL A 371 -13.75 8.16 7.46
C VAL A 371 -12.72 7.21 8.04
N GLU A 372 -12.90 6.88 9.31
CA GLU A 372 -12.16 5.81 9.97
C GLU A 372 -12.73 4.45 9.55
N ARG A 373 -11.88 3.54 9.16
CA ARG A 373 -12.21 2.18 8.73
C ARG A 373 -11.35 1.13 9.42
N ASP A 374 -11.81 -0.13 9.40
CA ASP A 374 -10.96 -1.27 9.72
C ASP A 374 -10.08 -1.70 8.52
N THR A 375 -9.30 -2.76 8.67
CA THR A 375 -8.41 -3.30 7.63
C THR A 375 -9.17 -3.72 6.36
N LEU A 376 -10.41 -4.17 6.47
CA LEU A 376 -11.25 -4.65 5.38
C LEU A 376 -12.21 -3.57 4.83
N TYR A 377 -11.92 -2.30 5.12
CA TYR A 377 -12.69 -1.13 4.68
C TYR A 377 -14.12 -1.07 5.22
N LYS A 378 -14.43 -1.78 6.31
CA LYS A 378 -15.66 -1.55 7.06
C LYS A 378 -15.55 -0.21 7.78
N VAL A 379 -16.53 0.67 7.54
CA VAL A 379 -16.59 1.98 8.19
C VAL A 379 -16.81 1.79 9.71
N ILE A 380 -15.94 2.42 10.48
CA ILE A 380 -16.02 2.50 11.94
C ILE A 380 -16.68 3.83 12.34
N ARG A 381 -16.21 4.93 11.74
CA ARG A 381 -16.67 6.27 12.09
C ARG A 381 -16.56 7.23 10.90
N ASN A 382 -17.58 8.07 10.70
CA ASN A 382 -17.57 9.18 9.77
C ASN A 382 -17.57 10.49 10.55
N TYR A 383 -16.44 11.20 10.51
CA TYR A 383 -16.23 12.42 11.32
C TYR A 383 -17.01 13.65 10.81
N SER A 384 -17.37 13.71 9.54
CA SER A 384 -18.17 14.81 8.98
C SER A 384 -19.64 14.72 9.40
N ARG A 385 -20.21 13.49 9.46
CA ARG A 385 -21.60 13.28 9.84
C ARG A 385 -21.86 13.63 11.30
N GLU A 386 -20.92 13.26 12.19
CA GLU A 386 -21.06 13.54 13.62
C GLU A 386 -21.04 15.06 13.94
N LYS A 387 -20.27 15.86 13.20
CA LYS A 387 -20.28 17.32 13.35
C LYS A 387 -21.63 17.94 12.97
N THR A 388 -22.38 17.32 12.06
CA THR A 388 -23.68 17.79 11.60
C THR A 388 -24.81 17.44 12.58
N GLU A 389 -24.66 16.36 13.35
CA GLU A 389 -25.65 15.91 14.36
C GLU A 389 -25.54 16.67 15.69
N VAL A 390 -24.42 17.35 15.95
CA VAL A 390 -24.17 18.12 17.19
C VAL A 390 -24.53 19.60 17.04
N ASN A 391 -24.79 20.11 15.83
CA ASN A 391 -25.25 21.48 15.52
C ASN A 391 -26.74 21.47 15.16
#